data_8166ecd5c439b4df3ee380e3395246d7
#
_entry.id   8166ecd5c439b4df3ee380e3395246d7
#
_cell.length_a   1.000
_cell.length_b   1.000
_cell.length_c   1.000
_cell.angle_alpha   90.00
_cell.angle_beta   90.00
_cell.angle_gamma   90.00
#
_symmetry.space_group_name_H-M   'P 1'
#
loop_
_entity.id
_entity.type
_entity.pdbx_description
1 polymer ?
#
loop_
_entity_poly.entity_id
_entity_poly.type
_entity_poly.pdbx_seq_one_letter_code
_entity_poly.pdbx_strand_id
1 'polypeptide(L)'
;FPLYSRRPDYLEALTAAVRDRVAQAGPYDLAINCDEFSELNLVAVTALRPQYIAGAGLTLDFRRKLDPGPDPVQRMLQDDDWNSLEFLQRYKDILTSNYIAEIFCRLAYVETDFFRLELPSRDPDFPVPEVLVHITTTRRAKMWPLEHWRQVIQWCRGQGLQVGLIGSAPELQRSLYHGGGEDELLAQTGMIDLRGKTSLIELAGALKRARLCISVDAGPMHIAAAVGCPTIALFGNDADGDGASPVRLWAPRLPHVYVTQTSYKCRVCVENKFKNEACLVEGHPCMAHLRPETVIGYLQEILKKT
;
A
#
# COMPACT_ATOMS: atom_id res chain seq x y z
N PHE A 1 17.61 -22.62 3.86
CA PHE A 1 16.66 -21.67 3.32
C PHE A 1 17.01 -21.39 1.85
N PRO A 2 16.06 -21.17 0.92
CA PRO A 2 16.35 -21.09 -0.51
C PRO A 2 17.37 -20.02 -0.90
N LEU A 3 17.32 -18.84 -0.28
CA LEU A 3 18.28 -17.76 -0.55
C LEU A 3 19.71 -18.19 -0.17
N TYR A 4 19.86 -18.83 0.97
CA TYR A 4 21.17 -19.31 1.42
C TYR A 4 21.83 -20.28 0.45
N SER A 5 21.04 -21.20 -0.12
CA SER A 5 21.54 -22.23 -1.02
C SER A 5 21.71 -21.76 -2.47
N ARG A 6 20.89 -20.78 -2.93
CA ARG A 6 20.83 -20.35 -4.33
C ARG A 6 21.66 -19.11 -4.64
N ARG A 7 21.82 -18.21 -3.68
CA ARG A 7 22.47 -16.91 -3.88
C ARG A 7 23.39 -16.56 -2.70
N PRO A 8 24.47 -17.32 -2.49
CA PRO A 8 25.42 -17.05 -1.41
C PRO A 8 26.10 -15.68 -1.51
N ASP A 9 26.30 -15.16 -2.75
CA ASP A 9 26.80 -13.82 -3.04
C ASP A 9 25.89 -12.71 -2.49
N TYR A 10 24.57 -12.86 -2.61
CA TYR A 10 23.61 -11.93 -2.02
C TYR A 10 23.58 -12.01 -0.51
N LEU A 11 23.64 -13.22 0.02
CA LEU A 11 23.69 -13.42 1.47
C LEU A 11 24.94 -12.76 2.08
N GLU A 12 26.09 -12.92 1.44
CA GLU A 12 27.33 -12.31 1.89
C GLU A 12 27.26 -10.78 1.82
N ALA A 13 26.81 -10.21 0.69
CA ALA A 13 26.65 -8.76 0.54
C ALA A 13 25.68 -8.17 1.57
N LEU A 14 24.52 -8.80 1.76
CA LEU A 14 23.53 -8.36 2.74
C LEU A 14 24.06 -8.44 4.18
N THR A 15 24.69 -9.54 4.55
CA THR A 15 25.25 -9.71 5.90
C THR A 15 26.44 -8.79 6.15
N ALA A 16 27.24 -8.44 5.14
CA ALA A 16 28.28 -7.41 5.22
C ALA A 16 27.67 -6.03 5.52
N ALA A 17 26.67 -5.60 4.75
CA ALA A 17 25.99 -4.33 4.96
C ALA A 17 25.34 -4.24 6.37
N VAL A 18 24.74 -5.33 6.85
CA VAL A 18 24.20 -5.40 8.21
C VAL A 18 25.28 -5.29 9.27
N ARG A 19 26.44 -5.98 9.10
CA ARG A 19 27.60 -5.85 10.02
C ARG A 19 28.13 -4.43 10.07
N ASP A 20 28.26 -3.78 8.91
CA ASP A 20 28.71 -2.38 8.82
C ASP A 20 27.74 -1.44 9.56
N ARG A 21 26.43 -1.69 9.42
CA ARG A 21 25.43 -0.92 10.15
C ARG A 21 25.53 -1.13 11.67
N VAL A 22 25.70 -2.36 12.12
CA VAL A 22 25.89 -2.67 13.56
C VAL A 22 27.18 -2.05 14.09
N ALA A 23 28.27 -2.06 13.31
CA ALA A 23 29.52 -1.42 13.68
C ALA A 23 29.37 0.10 13.85
N GLN A 24 28.53 0.74 13.04
CA GLN A 24 28.26 2.18 13.11
C GLN A 24 27.29 2.58 14.21
N ALA A 25 26.20 1.81 14.40
CA ALA A 25 25.10 2.16 15.30
C ALA A 25 25.14 1.44 16.67
N GLY A 26 26.01 0.43 16.80
CA GLY A 26 26.04 -0.47 17.95
C GLY A 26 25.07 -1.65 17.84
N PRO A 27 25.08 -2.54 18.84
CA PRO A 27 24.16 -3.68 18.90
C PRO A 27 22.71 -3.19 19.10
N TYR A 28 21.75 -3.98 18.61
CA TYR A 28 20.33 -3.73 18.80
C TYR A 28 19.76 -4.68 19.87
N ASP A 29 18.93 -4.15 20.76
CA ASP A 29 18.22 -4.98 21.74
C ASP A 29 17.02 -5.66 21.07
N LEU A 30 16.31 -4.95 20.17
CA LEU A 30 15.11 -5.41 19.50
C LEU A 30 15.20 -5.15 17.99
N ALA A 31 14.87 -6.15 17.19
CA ALA A 31 14.57 -6.00 15.78
C ALA A 31 13.12 -6.41 15.51
N ILE A 32 12.40 -5.57 14.74
CA ILE A 32 11.01 -5.81 14.35
C ILE A 32 10.98 -6.13 12.87
N ASN A 33 10.50 -7.33 12.52
CA ASN A 33 10.31 -7.75 11.15
C ASN A 33 8.82 -7.81 10.80
N CYS A 34 8.37 -6.83 10.01
CA CYS A 34 6.98 -6.74 9.54
C CYS A 34 6.75 -7.50 8.21
N ASP A 35 7.70 -8.29 7.75
CA ASP A 35 7.63 -9.00 6.46
C ASP A 35 8.25 -10.42 6.58
N GLU A 36 7.41 -11.37 6.96
CA GLU A 36 7.80 -12.78 7.14
C GLU A 36 7.96 -13.54 5.81
N PHE A 37 7.57 -12.94 4.68
CA PHE A 37 7.68 -13.56 3.35
C PHE A 37 8.97 -13.18 2.63
N SER A 38 9.58 -12.06 2.97
CA SER A 38 10.82 -11.61 2.36
C SER A 38 12.03 -12.34 2.92
N GLU A 39 12.63 -13.21 2.10
CA GLU A 39 13.86 -13.90 2.49
C GLU A 39 14.99 -12.92 2.88
N LEU A 40 15.08 -11.78 2.20
CA LEU A 40 16.07 -10.74 2.50
C LEU A 40 15.84 -10.14 3.89
N ASN A 41 14.59 -9.84 4.24
CA ASN A 41 14.25 -9.31 5.56
C ASN A 41 14.47 -10.32 6.66
N LEU A 42 14.14 -11.59 6.44
CA LEU A 42 14.45 -12.68 7.37
C LEU A 42 15.96 -12.83 7.64
N VAL A 43 16.77 -12.75 6.57
CA VAL A 43 18.23 -12.79 6.69
C VAL A 43 18.75 -11.54 7.42
N ALA A 44 18.28 -10.35 7.01
CA ALA A 44 18.73 -9.08 7.59
C ALA A 44 18.47 -9.02 9.11
N VAL A 45 17.22 -9.31 9.54
CA VAL A 45 16.87 -9.29 10.96
C VAL A 45 17.66 -10.29 11.79
N THR A 46 17.95 -11.47 11.23
CA THR A 46 18.76 -12.48 11.90
C THR A 46 20.24 -12.08 11.95
N ALA A 47 20.76 -11.48 10.89
CA ALA A 47 22.16 -11.02 10.82
C ALA A 47 22.47 -9.86 11.78
N LEU A 48 21.46 -9.07 12.16
CA LEU A 48 21.57 -8.02 13.20
C LEU A 48 21.95 -8.60 14.57
N ARG A 49 21.65 -9.89 14.80
CA ARG A 49 21.85 -10.58 16.10
C ARG A 49 21.28 -9.78 17.28
N PRO A 50 20.04 -9.32 17.22
CA PRO A 50 19.44 -8.57 18.32
C PRO A 50 19.19 -9.51 19.50
N GLN A 51 18.96 -8.95 20.68
CA GLN A 51 18.56 -9.73 21.85
C GLN A 51 17.16 -10.34 21.64
N TYR A 52 16.26 -9.59 21.02
CA TYR A 52 14.87 -10.00 20.72
C TYR A 52 14.52 -9.74 19.26
N ILE A 53 13.73 -10.66 18.68
CA ILE A 53 13.08 -10.47 17.36
C ILE A 53 11.57 -10.50 17.57
N ALA A 54 10.88 -9.41 17.20
CA ALA A 54 9.44 -9.40 17.03
C ALA A 54 9.12 -9.69 15.56
N GLY A 55 8.26 -10.67 15.31
CA GLY A 55 7.99 -11.19 13.98
C GLY A 55 8.91 -12.36 13.60
N ALA A 56 8.96 -12.66 12.29
CA ALA A 56 9.70 -13.81 11.82
C ALA A 56 11.21 -13.52 11.71
N GLY A 57 12.01 -14.49 12.11
CA GLY A 57 13.47 -14.54 11.95
C GLY A 57 13.92 -15.94 11.56
N LEU A 58 15.23 -16.12 11.40
CA LEU A 58 15.85 -17.41 11.11
C LEU A 58 16.74 -17.89 12.25
N THR A 59 17.01 -19.18 12.27
CA THR A 59 18.09 -19.73 13.07
C THR A 59 19.43 -19.12 12.65
N LEU A 60 20.42 -19.03 13.55
CA LEU A 60 21.70 -18.36 13.29
C LEU A 60 22.50 -18.94 12.12
N ASP A 61 22.18 -20.16 11.71
CA ASP A 61 22.72 -20.82 10.51
C ASP A 61 21.93 -20.47 9.24
N PHE A 62 20.93 -19.59 9.32
CA PHE A 62 20.04 -19.13 8.24
C PHE A 62 19.26 -20.24 7.54
N ARG A 63 19.06 -21.40 8.17
CA ARG A 63 18.44 -22.57 7.49
C ARG A 63 16.96 -22.72 7.75
N ARG A 64 16.46 -22.29 8.89
CA ARG A 64 15.06 -22.50 9.30
C ARG A 64 14.49 -21.23 9.90
N LYS A 65 13.18 -21.02 9.76
CA LYS A 65 12.46 -20.00 10.54
C LYS A 65 12.55 -20.34 12.02
N LEU A 66 12.62 -19.31 12.86
CA LEU A 66 12.50 -19.47 14.31
C LEU A 66 11.10 -19.96 14.65
N ASP A 67 11.00 -20.82 15.65
CA ASP A 67 9.72 -21.23 16.22
C ASP A 67 9.06 -20.00 16.88
N PRO A 68 7.81 -19.68 16.58
CA PRO A 68 7.10 -18.59 17.26
C PRO A 68 6.85 -18.86 18.75
N GLY A 69 7.03 -20.09 19.20
CA GLY A 69 6.78 -20.47 20.59
C GLY A 69 5.30 -20.43 20.99
N PRO A 70 5.00 -20.29 22.28
CA PRO A 70 3.63 -20.27 22.80
C PRO A 70 2.93 -18.92 22.61
N ASP A 71 3.65 -17.83 22.32
CA ASP A 71 3.11 -16.49 22.22
C ASP A 71 2.11 -16.38 21.04
N PRO A 72 0.83 -16.04 21.30
CA PRO A 72 -0.17 -15.97 20.25
C PRO A 72 0.10 -14.84 19.25
N VAL A 73 0.75 -13.75 19.66
CA VAL A 73 1.14 -12.65 18.76
C VAL A 73 2.19 -13.14 17.77
N GLN A 74 3.22 -13.84 18.22
CA GLN A 74 4.24 -14.39 17.34
C GLN A 74 3.67 -15.44 16.36
N ARG A 75 2.68 -16.23 16.78
CA ARG A 75 1.96 -17.16 15.89
C ARG A 75 1.13 -16.44 14.85
N MET A 76 0.43 -15.38 15.24
CA MET A 76 -0.37 -14.56 14.34
C MET A 76 0.48 -14.00 13.18
N LEU A 77 1.71 -13.62 13.48
CA LEU A 77 2.64 -13.05 12.51
C LEU A 77 3.21 -14.05 11.51
N GLN A 78 3.22 -15.31 11.87
CA GLN A 78 3.68 -16.39 10.99
C GLN A 78 2.52 -17.10 10.28
N ASP A 79 1.29 -16.59 10.42
CA ASP A 79 0.11 -17.12 9.75
C ASP A 79 0.08 -16.65 8.30
N ASP A 80 0.27 -17.59 7.37
CA ASP A 80 0.26 -17.33 5.92
C ASP A 80 -1.09 -16.84 5.38
N ASP A 81 -2.17 -16.95 6.17
CA ASP A 81 -3.53 -16.56 5.80
C ASP A 81 -3.97 -15.21 6.37
N TRP A 82 -3.03 -14.34 6.74
CA TRP A 82 -3.30 -13.04 7.35
C TRP A 82 -4.24 -12.12 6.54
N ASN A 83 -4.38 -12.35 5.24
CA ASN A 83 -5.32 -11.67 4.35
C ASN A 83 -6.67 -12.38 4.20
N SER A 84 -6.90 -13.52 4.89
CA SER A 84 -8.15 -14.26 4.83
C SER A 84 -9.26 -13.59 5.65
N LEU A 85 -10.53 -13.98 5.38
CA LEU A 85 -11.67 -13.52 6.15
C LEU A 85 -11.66 -14.08 7.58
N GLU A 86 -11.13 -15.27 7.74
CA GLU A 86 -11.09 -16.02 8.99
C GLU A 86 -9.99 -15.53 9.95
N PHE A 87 -9.03 -14.75 9.46
CA PHE A 87 -7.87 -14.29 10.25
C PHE A 87 -8.31 -13.54 11.51
N LEU A 88 -9.22 -12.56 11.40
CA LEU A 88 -9.73 -11.84 12.56
C LEU A 88 -10.42 -12.78 13.56
N GLN A 89 -11.21 -13.74 13.08
CA GLN A 89 -11.87 -14.69 13.95
C GLN A 89 -10.88 -15.61 14.68
N ARG A 90 -9.81 -15.99 14.02
CA ARG A 90 -8.73 -16.82 14.59
C ARG A 90 -7.97 -16.09 15.69
N TYR A 91 -7.77 -14.79 15.53
CA TYR A 91 -6.99 -13.94 16.44
C TYR A 91 -7.84 -12.87 17.16
N LYS A 92 -9.12 -13.16 17.38
CA LYS A 92 -10.08 -12.22 18.01
C LYS A 92 -9.68 -11.74 19.42
N ASP A 93 -8.83 -12.51 20.12
CA ASP A 93 -8.34 -12.15 21.46
C ASP A 93 -7.13 -11.18 21.39
N ILE A 94 -6.59 -10.94 20.19
CA ILE A 94 -5.46 -10.05 19.94
C ILE A 94 -5.90 -8.85 19.12
N LEU A 95 -6.69 -9.10 18.07
CA LEU A 95 -7.11 -8.11 17.08
C LEU A 95 -8.53 -7.62 17.31
N THR A 96 -8.75 -6.34 17.14
CA THR A 96 -10.08 -5.72 17.09
C THR A 96 -10.54 -5.48 15.65
N SER A 97 -9.61 -5.53 14.70
CA SER A 97 -9.89 -5.33 13.27
C SER A 97 -8.91 -6.13 12.39
N ASN A 98 -9.23 -6.25 11.10
CA ASN A 98 -8.30 -6.78 10.10
C ASN A 98 -7.41 -5.68 9.48
N TYR A 99 -7.31 -4.51 10.09
CA TYR A 99 -6.53 -3.42 9.50
C TYR A 99 -5.04 -3.66 9.67
N ILE A 100 -4.29 -3.49 8.59
CA ILE A 100 -2.85 -3.80 8.54
C ILE A 100 -2.05 -3.02 9.60
N ALA A 101 -2.43 -1.79 9.90
CA ALA A 101 -1.73 -1.00 10.90
C ALA A 101 -1.91 -1.60 12.31
N GLU A 102 -3.11 -2.10 12.66
CA GLU A 102 -3.30 -2.82 13.92
C GLU A 102 -2.43 -4.08 13.97
N ILE A 103 -2.43 -4.87 12.89
CA ILE A 103 -1.62 -6.09 12.81
C ILE A 103 -0.15 -5.76 13.07
N PHE A 104 0.42 -4.73 12.44
CA PHE A 104 1.80 -4.33 12.64
C PHE A 104 2.09 -3.75 14.03
N CYS A 105 1.17 -2.98 14.60
CA CYS A 105 1.33 -2.49 15.96
C CYS A 105 1.29 -3.62 16.98
N ARG A 106 0.35 -4.56 16.86
CA ARG A 106 0.29 -5.76 17.71
C ARG A 106 1.55 -6.60 17.61
N LEU A 107 2.10 -6.74 16.41
CA LEU A 107 3.38 -7.38 16.14
C LEU A 107 4.51 -6.77 16.96
N ALA A 108 4.55 -5.48 17.04
CA ALA A 108 5.57 -4.75 17.80
C ALA A 108 5.20 -4.60 19.29
N TYR A 109 4.11 -5.21 19.75
CA TYR A 109 3.55 -5.05 21.11
C TYR A 109 3.23 -3.60 21.45
N VAL A 110 2.85 -2.80 20.43
CA VAL A 110 2.47 -1.40 20.58
C VAL A 110 0.95 -1.29 20.67
N GLU A 111 0.46 -0.73 21.78
CA GLU A 111 -0.94 -0.36 21.98
C GLU A 111 -1.11 1.12 21.63
N THR A 112 -1.94 1.45 20.68
CA THR A 112 -2.17 2.82 20.20
C THR A 112 -3.51 2.94 19.48
N ASP A 113 -3.86 4.14 19.01
CA ASP A 113 -4.93 4.31 18.03
C ASP A 113 -4.43 3.85 16.65
N PHE A 114 -4.76 2.61 16.29
CA PHE A 114 -4.32 1.97 15.05
C PHE A 114 -4.86 2.61 13.77
N PHE A 115 -5.90 3.43 13.89
CA PHE A 115 -6.49 4.11 12.73
C PHE A 115 -5.90 5.50 12.51
N ARG A 116 -5.18 6.04 13.50
CA ARG A 116 -4.49 7.30 13.38
C ARG A 116 -3.18 7.13 12.62
N LEU A 117 -3.08 7.77 11.47
CA LEU A 117 -1.87 7.80 10.66
C LEU A 117 -1.25 9.19 10.73
N GLU A 118 0.06 9.26 10.95
CA GLU A 118 0.81 10.53 11.00
C GLU A 118 2.11 10.41 10.20
N LEU A 119 2.38 11.41 9.38
CA LEU A 119 3.62 11.50 8.61
C LEU A 119 4.19 12.91 8.67
N PRO A 120 5.52 13.07 8.75
CA PRO A 120 6.15 14.37 8.53
C PRO A 120 5.91 14.82 7.09
N SER A 121 5.77 16.13 6.89
CA SER A 121 5.56 16.70 5.57
C SER A 121 6.43 17.94 5.37
N ARG A 122 6.87 18.17 4.12
CA ARG A 122 7.57 19.37 3.67
C ARG A 122 6.90 19.87 2.40
N ASP A 123 6.64 21.17 2.32
CA ASP A 123 6.06 21.76 1.12
C ASP A 123 6.99 21.57 -0.07
N PRO A 124 6.47 21.18 -1.24
CA PRO A 124 7.24 21.15 -2.48
C PRO A 124 7.51 22.58 -2.97
N ASP A 125 8.50 22.72 -3.84
CA ASP A 125 8.92 24.01 -4.42
C ASP A 125 8.12 24.43 -5.68
N PHE A 126 6.98 23.78 -5.93
CA PHE A 126 6.10 24.06 -7.06
C PHE A 126 4.64 24.28 -6.61
N PRO A 127 3.82 24.98 -7.44
CA PRO A 127 2.40 25.12 -7.19
C PRO A 127 1.69 23.76 -7.24
N VAL A 128 0.98 23.41 -6.17
CA VAL A 128 0.27 22.14 -6.06
C VAL A 128 -1.10 22.25 -6.73
N PRO A 129 -1.43 21.37 -7.71
CA PRO A 129 -2.77 21.26 -8.27
C PRO A 129 -3.82 20.91 -7.21
N GLU A 130 -5.07 21.37 -7.44
CA GLU A 130 -6.16 21.10 -6.49
C GLU A 130 -6.46 19.60 -6.36
N VAL A 131 -6.34 18.85 -7.44
CA VAL A 131 -6.61 17.42 -7.49
C VAL A 131 -5.32 16.68 -7.82
N LEU A 132 -4.91 15.74 -6.97
CA LEU A 132 -3.79 14.85 -7.25
C LEU A 132 -4.30 13.44 -7.55
N VAL A 133 -3.81 12.84 -8.63
CA VAL A 133 -4.21 11.48 -9.03
C VAL A 133 -3.01 10.53 -9.03
N HIS A 134 -3.22 9.29 -8.56
CA HIS A 134 -2.25 8.21 -8.60
C HIS A 134 -2.86 6.96 -9.22
N ILE A 135 -2.29 6.48 -10.33
CA ILE A 135 -2.92 5.47 -11.18
C ILE A 135 -2.14 4.16 -11.28
N THR A 136 -0.88 4.14 -10.83
CA THR A 136 0.01 2.98 -10.92
C THR A 136 -0.06 2.08 -9.69
N THR A 137 0.21 0.80 -9.88
CA THR A 137 0.22 -0.20 -8.82
C THR A 137 1.16 -1.35 -9.16
N THR A 138 1.60 -2.09 -8.13
CA THR A 138 2.42 -3.30 -8.28
C THR A 138 1.64 -4.51 -8.81
N ARG A 139 0.32 -4.43 -8.89
CA ARG A 139 -0.55 -5.53 -9.29
C ARG A 139 -1.63 -5.06 -10.27
N ARG A 140 -1.56 -5.50 -11.54
CA ARG A 140 -2.52 -5.10 -12.60
C ARG A 140 -3.99 -5.33 -12.21
N ALA A 141 -4.25 -6.33 -11.38
CA ALA A 141 -5.60 -6.60 -10.87
C ALA A 141 -6.20 -5.43 -10.05
N LYS A 142 -5.40 -4.46 -9.62
CA LYS A 142 -5.86 -3.26 -8.90
C LYS A 142 -5.99 -2.01 -9.80
N MET A 143 -5.65 -2.11 -11.08
CA MET A 143 -5.70 -0.97 -12.00
C MET A 143 -7.13 -0.65 -12.39
N TRP A 144 -7.47 0.63 -12.35
CA TRP A 144 -8.72 1.15 -12.86
C TRP A 144 -8.59 1.43 -14.36
N PRO A 145 -9.64 1.22 -15.20
CA PRO A 145 -9.55 1.45 -16.64
C PRO A 145 -9.13 2.88 -16.97
N LEU A 146 -8.21 3.05 -17.92
CA LEU A 146 -7.71 4.38 -18.36
C LEU A 146 -8.83 5.28 -18.85
N GLU A 147 -9.82 4.70 -19.54
CA GLU A 147 -10.99 5.44 -20.00
C GLU A 147 -11.78 6.04 -18.84
N HIS A 148 -11.92 5.34 -17.73
CA HIS A 148 -12.58 5.85 -16.53
C HIS A 148 -11.77 6.99 -15.88
N TRP A 149 -10.44 6.85 -15.82
CA TRP A 149 -9.56 7.94 -15.40
C TRP A 149 -9.73 9.17 -16.28
N ARG A 150 -9.73 8.99 -17.60
CA ARG A 150 -9.91 10.09 -18.56
C ARG A 150 -11.20 10.86 -18.29
N GLN A 151 -12.31 10.16 -18.09
CA GLN A 151 -13.62 10.78 -17.83
C GLN A 151 -13.61 11.61 -16.53
N VAL A 152 -13.06 11.05 -15.45
CA VAL A 152 -12.98 11.75 -14.16
C VAL A 152 -12.08 12.98 -14.24
N ILE A 153 -10.92 12.86 -14.88
CA ILE A 153 -9.99 13.98 -15.05
C ILE A 153 -10.60 15.08 -15.91
N GLN A 154 -11.26 14.73 -17.02
CA GLN A 154 -11.95 15.69 -17.88
C GLN A 154 -13.08 16.39 -17.12
N TRP A 155 -13.82 15.66 -16.27
CA TRP A 155 -14.82 16.25 -15.41
C TRP A 155 -14.21 17.28 -14.44
N CYS A 156 -13.14 16.94 -13.74
CA CYS A 156 -12.43 17.87 -12.85
C CYS A 156 -12.01 19.15 -13.58
N ARG A 157 -11.42 19.00 -14.76
CA ARG A 157 -10.99 20.14 -15.58
C ARG A 157 -12.17 20.98 -16.08
N GLY A 158 -13.30 20.34 -16.40
CA GLY A 158 -14.55 21.01 -16.73
C GLY A 158 -15.13 21.84 -15.58
N GLN A 159 -14.76 21.51 -14.33
CA GLN A 159 -15.07 22.32 -13.14
C GLN A 159 -14.01 23.41 -12.85
N GLY A 160 -13.04 23.59 -13.73
CA GLY A 160 -11.95 24.57 -13.56
C GLY A 160 -10.83 24.14 -12.63
N LEU A 161 -10.79 22.85 -12.22
CA LEU A 161 -9.76 22.33 -11.30
C LEU A 161 -8.51 21.91 -12.07
N GLN A 162 -7.35 22.23 -11.54
CA GLN A 162 -6.08 21.69 -12.02
C GLN A 162 -5.89 20.28 -11.47
N VAL A 163 -5.44 19.37 -12.34
CA VAL A 163 -5.19 17.97 -11.98
C VAL A 163 -3.72 17.64 -12.22
N GLY A 164 -3.06 17.05 -11.22
CA GLY A 164 -1.67 16.59 -11.27
C GLY A 164 -1.57 15.09 -11.14
N LEU A 165 -0.74 14.47 -11.98
CA LEU A 165 -0.38 13.05 -11.90
C LEU A 165 0.85 12.89 -11.01
N ILE A 166 0.70 12.20 -9.87
CA ILE A 166 1.78 11.88 -8.94
C ILE A 166 2.24 10.43 -9.09
N GLY A 167 3.46 10.14 -8.69
CA GLY A 167 4.06 8.81 -8.71
C GLY A 167 5.58 8.86 -8.79
N SER A 168 6.21 7.70 -8.86
CA SER A 168 7.65 7.58 -9.11
C SER A 168 8.01 8.11 -10.50
N ALA A 169 9.29 8.39 -10.72
CA ALA A 169 9.79 8.79 -12.05
C ALA A 169 9.39 7.76 -13.13
N PRO A 170 9.08 8.20 -14.37
CA PRO A 170 8.59 7.31 -15.43
C PRO A 170 9.46 6.08 -15.69
N GLU A 171 10.80 6.23 -15.61
CA GLU A 171 11.77 5.13 -15.79
C GLU A 171 11.62 4.07 -14.69
N LEU A 172 11.47 4.52 -13.44
CA LEU A 172 11.28 3.66 -12.28
C LEU A 172 9.90 3.00 -12.32
N GLN A 173 8.87 3.73 -12.74
CA GLN A 173 7.53 3.17 -12.92
C GLN A 173 7.53 2.02 -13.93
N ARG A 174 8.15 2.19 -15.09
CA ARG A 174 8.23 1.15 -16.11
C ARG A 174 8.97 -0.11 -15.65
N SER A 175 9.92 0.02 -14.74
CA SER A 175 10.73 -1.11 -14.25
C SER A 175 10.12 -1.86 -13.08
N LEU A 176 9.36 -1.18 -12.21
CA LEU A 176 8.89 -1.75 -10.93
C LEU A 176 7.38 -1.86 -10.81
N TYR A 177 6.62 -1.13 -11.63
CA TYR A 177 5.16 -1.05 -11.49
C TYR A 177 4.45 -1.40 -12.80
N HIS A 178 3.21 -1.80 -12.68
CA HIS A 178 2.33 -1.95 -13.83
C HIS A 178 1.68 -0.60 -14.14
N GLY A 179 2.03 -0.06 -15.26
CA GLY A 179 1.52 1.13 -15.89
C GLY A 179 1.56 0.94 -17.40
N GLY A 180 1.41 1.99 -18.17
CA GLY A 180 1.59 1.95 -19.62
C GLY A 180 0.59 2.81 -20.41
N GLY A 181 -0.31 3.50 -19.71
CA GLY A 181 -1.22 4.46 -20.31
C GLY A 181 -1.09 5.87 -19.76
N GLU A 182 -0.13 6.10 -18.83
CA GLU A 182 0.03 7.39 -18.15
C GLU A 182 0.40 8.51 -19.13
N ASP A 183 1.31 8.25 -20.05
CA ASP A 183 1.76 9.25 -21.03
C ASP A 183 0.64 9.58 -22.03
N GLU A 184 -0.12 8.58 -22.45
CA GLU A 184 -1.31 8.77 -23.28
C GLU A 184 -2.38 9.57 -22.53
N LEU A 185 -2.64 9.22 -21.27
CA LEU A 185 -3.61 9.92 -20.43
C LEU A 185 -3.22 11.38 -20.19
N LEU A 186 -1.92 11.66 -19.94
CA LEU A 186 -1.39 13.02 -19.85
C LEU A 186 -1.64 13.81 -21.13
N ALA A 187 -1.31 13.22 -22.29
CA ALA A 187 -1.52 13.87 -23.60
C ALA A 187 -2.99 14.15 -23.89
N GLN A 188 -3.89 13.24 -23.55
CA GLN A 188 -5.32 13.36 -23.80
C GLN A 188 -6.05 14.30 -22.83
N THR A 189 -5.55 14.46 -21.61
CA THR A 189 -6.25 15.18 -20.55
C THR A 189 -5.60 16.52 -20.19
N GLY A 190 -4.31 16.72 -20.54
CA GLY A 190 -3.56 17.91 -20.17
C GLY A 190 -3.36 18.05 -18.66
N MET A 191 -3.27 16.95 -17.92
CA MET A 191 -2.83 16.96 -16.53
C MET A 191 -1.40 17.46 -16.40
N ILE A 192 -1.05 17.97 -15.24
CA ILE A 192 0.31 18.35 -14.90
C ILE A 192 1.09 17.08 -14.50
N ASP A 193 2.20 16.79 -15.17
CA ASP A 193 3.06 15.64 -14.81
C ASP A 193 3.96 15.99 -13.62
N LEU A 194 3.67 15.39 -12.48
CA LEU A 194 4.42 15.52 -11.23
C LEU A 194 5.16 14.22 -10.86
N ARG A 195 5.19 13.22 -11.73
CA ARG A 195 5.91 11.97 -11.48
C ARG A 195 7.41 12.21 -11.28
N GLY A 196 7.95 11.68 -10.19
CA GLY A 196 9.36 11.84 -9.83
C GLY A 196 9.78 13.26 -9.41
N LYS A 197 8.83 14.18 -9.22
CA LYS A 197 9.09 15.57 -8.83
C LYS A 197 9.19 15.77 -7.31
N THR A 198 8.90 14.76 -6.51
CA THR A 198 8.88 14.85 -5.05
C THR A 198 9.62 13.68 -4.41
N SER A 199 10.30 13.94 -3.30
CA SER A 199 10.58 12.94 -2.28
C SER A 199 9.27 12.53 -1.57
N LEU A 200 9.29 11.47 -0.76
CA LEU A 200 8.11 11.04 -0.01
C LEU A 200 7.60 12.13 0.97
N ILE A 201 8.52 12.87 1.60
CA ILE A 201 8.16 13.96 2.53
C ILE A 201 7.54 15.14 1.78
N GLU A 202 8.00 15.44 0.58
CA GLU A 202 7.42 16.49 -0.29
C GLU A 202 6.10 16.04 -0.92
N LEU A 203 5.96 14.76 -1.25
CA LEU A 203 4.67 14.20 -1.66
C LEU A 203 3.63 14.35 -0.54
N ALA A 204 4.01 14.08 0.70
CA ALA A 204 3.15 14.32 1.86
C ALA A 204 2.75 15.80 1.97
N GLY A 205 3.69 16.74 1.74
CA GLY A 205 3.41 18.17 1.70
C GLY A 205 2.48 18.57 0.54
N ALA A 206 2.72 18.05 -0.66
CA ALA A 206 1.84 18.27 -1.81
C ALA A 206 0.41 17.77 -1.53
N LEU A 207 0.27 16.55 -1.00
CA LEU A 207 -1.03 15.97 -0.65
C LEU A 207 -1.75 16.77 0.45
N LYS A 208 -1.01 17.26 1.45
CA LYS A 208 -1.56 18.12 2.51
C LYS A 208 -2.14 19.44 1.97
N ARG A 209 -1.59 19.97 0.88
CA ARG A 209 -2.02 21.22 0.23
C ARG A 209 -3.09 21.02 -0.84
N ALA A 210 -3.18 19.82 -1.40
CA ALA A 210 -4.21 19.50 -2.38
C ALA A 210 -5.61 19.52 -1.75
N ARG A 211 -6.63 19.88 -2.53
CA ARG A 211 -8.03 19.78 -2.09
C ARG A 211 -8.49 18.34 -1.97
N LEU A 212 -7.95 17.44 -2.80
CA LEU A 212 -8.26 16.02 -2.75
C LEU A 212 -7.23 15.17 -3.51
N CYS A 213 -7.20 13.89 -3.16
CA CYS A 213 -6.46 12.85 -3.86
C CYS A 213 -7.40 11.77 -4.38
N ILE A 214 -7.15 11.26 -5.59
CA ILE A 214 -7.81 10.05 -6.12
C ILE A 214 -6.70 9.02 -6.37
N SER A 215 -6.78 7.88 -5.76
CA SER A 215 -5.72 6.87 -5.86
C SER A 215 -6.27 5.45 -5.90
N VAL A 216 -5.65 4.60 -6.71
CA VAL A 216 -5.76 3.15 -6.52
C VAL A 216 -5.15 2.73 -5.18
N ASP A 217 -5.38 1.49 -4.75
CA ASP A 217 -4.73 0.90 -3.57
C ASP A 217 -3.20 0.84 -3.76
N ALA A 218 -2.52 1.88 -3.26
CA ALA A 218 -1.09 2.09 -3.37
C ALA A 218 -0.58 3.08 -2.31
N GLY A 219 0.75 3.20 -2.16
CA GLY A 219 1.39 4.06 -1.16
C GLY A 219 0.88 5.50 -1.08
N PRO A 220 0.70 6.23 -2.20
CA PRO A 220 0.18 7.60 -2.17
C PRO A 220 -1.21 7.76 -1.54
N MET A 221 -2.09 6.75 -1.63
CA MET A 221 -3.37 6.73 -0.92
C MET A 221 -3.19 6.80 0.60
N HIS A 222 -2.26 6.01 1.14
CA HIS A 222 -1.97 5.99 2.58
C HIS A 222 -1.30 7.29 3.04
N ILE A 223 -0.41 7.85 2.21
CA ILE A 223 0.21 9.16 2.51
C ILE A 223 -0.86 10.26 2.54
N ALA A 224 -1.76 10.28 1.56
CA ALA A 224 -2.87 11.24 1.52
C ALA A 224 -3.75 11.14 2.78
N ALA A 225 -4.12 9.92 3.16
CA ALA A 225 -4.87 9.65 4.37
C ALA A 225 -4.15 10.15 5.63
N ALA A 226 -2.84 9.89 5.74
CA ALA A 226 -2.04 10.26 6.91
C ALA A 226 -1.87 11.78 7.10
N VAL A 227 -1.89 12.56 6.02
CA VAL A 227 -1.76 14.02 6.08
C VAL A 227 -3.11 14.76 6.11
N GLY A 228 -4.22 14.01 6.17
CA GLY A 228 -5.57 14.59 6.24
C GLY A 228 -6.12 15.08 4.91
N CYS A 229 -5.52 14.69 3.78
CA CYS A 229 -6.04 15.00 2.45
C CYS A 229 -7.34 14.24 2.20
N PRO A 230 -8.46 14.89 1.82
CA PRO A 230 -9.64 14.19 1.36
C PRO A 230 -9.26 13.22 0.24
N THR A 231 -9.58 11.93 0.40
CA THR A 231 -9.05 10.89 -0.49
C THR A 231 -10.17 9.99 -1.00
N ILE A 232 -10.24 9.81 -2.32
CA ILE A 232 -11.08 8.80 -2.95
C ILE A 232 -10.19 7.59 -3.25
N ALA A 233 -10.41 6.50 -2.53
CA ALA A 233 -9.63 5.27 -2.62
C ALA A 233 -10.35 4.24 -3.52
N LEU A 234 -9.70 3.86 -4.63
CA LEU A 234 -10.28 3.00 -5.66
C LEU A 234 -9.95 1.52 -5.39
N PHE A 235 -10.89 0.75 -4.87
CA PHE A 235 -10.70 -0.66 -4.54
C PHE A 235 -11.42 -1.64 -5.47
N GLY A 236 -12.53 -1.27 -6.06
CA GLY A 236 -13.36 -2.15 -6.88
C GLY A 236 -13.94 -3.35 -6.11
N ASN A 237 -14.03 -3.26 -4.78
CA ASN A 237 -14.60 -4.31 -3.94
C ASN A 237 -16.11 -4.19 -3.88
N ASP A 238 -16.80 -5.32 -3.61
CA ASP A 238 -18.22 -5.35 -3.24
C ASP A 238 -18.43 -5.08 -1.74
N ALA A 239 -19.67 -5.15 -1.29
CA ALA A 239 -20.04 -4.91 0.10
C ALA A 239 -19.42 -5.93 1.08
N ASP A 240 -19.08 -7.13 0.61
CA ASP A 240 -18.46 -8.19 1.40
C ASP A 240 -16.93 -8.03 1.46
N GLY A 241 -16.38 -7.06 0.72
CA GLY A 241 -14.94 -6.78 0.65
C GLY A 241 -14.19 -7.68 -0.32
N ASP A 242 -14.90 -8.45 -1.16
CA ASP A 242 -14.32 -9.24 -2.23
C ASP A 242 -13.95 -8.34 -3.43
N GLY A 243 -12.97 -8.77 -4.24
CA GLY A 243 -12.54 -8.02 -5.43
C GLY A 243 -11.03 -7.95 -5.61
N ALA A 244 -10.54 -6.85 -6.19
CA ALA A 244 -9.16 -6.73 -6.63
C ALA A 244 -8.13 -6.63 -5.48
N SER A 245 -8.54 -6.16 -4.31
CA SER A 245 -7.67 -5.97 -3.14
C SER A 245 -8.50 -6.12 -1.86
N PRO A 246 -7.95 -6.69 -0.78
CA PRO A 246 -8.69 -6.81 0.49
C PRO A 246 -8.86 -5.44 1.16
N VAL A 247 -9.99 -4.79 0.87
CA VAL A 247 -10.34 -3.46 1.41
C VAL A 247 -10.29 -3.42 2.94
N ARG A 248 -10.73 -4.50 3.60
CA ARG A 248 -10.70 -4.62 5.07
C ARG A 248 -9.29 -4.53 5.67
N LEU A 249 -8.28 -4.89 4.88
CA LEU A 249 -6.89 -4.91 5.31
C LEU A 249 -6.18 -3.59 5.00
N TRP A 250 -6.40 -3.04 3.80
CA TRP A 250 -5.61 -1.93 3.29
C TRP A 250 -6.29 -0.57 3.31
N ALA A 251 -7.63 -0.49 3.29
CA ALA A 251 -8.29 0.81 3.22
C ALA A 251 -8.11 1.60 4.52
N PRO A 252 -7.57 2.84 4.49
CA PRO A 252 -7.48 3.70 5.66
C PRO A 252 -8.87 3.98 6.23
N ARG A 253 -9.03 3.87 7.57
CA ARG A 253 -10.32 4.03 8.26
C ARG A 253 -10.43 5.42 8.88
N LEU A 254 -10.37 6.45 8.04
CA LEU A 254 -10.41 7.85 8.44
C LEU A 254 -11.61 8.55 7.81
N PRO A 255 -12.23 9.53 8.48
CA PRO A 255 -13.49 10.14 8.02
C PRO A 255 -13.36 10.93 6.72
N HIS A 256 -12.16 11.29 6.31
CA HIS A 256 -11.87 11.99 5.06
C HIS A 256 -11.44 11.03 3.93
N VAL A 257 -11.50 9.71 4.15
CA VAL A 257 -11.21 8.68 3.13
C VAL A 257 -12.51 8.06 2.63
N TYR A 258 -12.80 8.25 1.36
CA TYR A 258 -13.96 7.73 0.66
C TYR A 258 -13.55 6.48 -0.10
N VAL A 259 -13.87 5.33 0.46
CA VAL A 259 -13.57 4.04 -0.18
C VAL A 259 -14.65 3.71 -1.19
N THR A 260 -14.24 3.53 -2.46
CA THR A 260 -15.19 3.13 -3.50
C THR A 260 -15.52 1.64 -3.38
N GLN A 261 -16.75 1.32 -3.76
CA GLN A 261 -17.24 -0.06 -3.83
C GLN A 261 -18.04 -0.27 -5.12
N THR A 262 -18.13 -1.51 -5.56
CA THR A 262 -18.94 -1.94 -6.68
C THR A 262 -19.96 -2.97 -6.21
N SER A 263 -21.06 -3.11 -6.94
CA SER A 263 -22.03 -4.18 -6.71
C SER A 263 -21.62 -5.52 -7.33
N TYR A 264 -20.54 -5.54 -8.12
CA TYR A 264 -20.08 -6.76 -8.78
C TYR A 264 -19.38 -7.70 -7.79
N LYS A 265 -19.94 -8.90 -7.61
CA LYS A 265 -19.35 -9.93 -6.75
C LYS A 265 -18.32 -10.74 -7.52
N CYS A 266 -17.08 -10.73 -7.03
CA CYS A 266 -15.98 -11.50 -7.64
C CYS A 266 -15.05 -12.02 -6.54
N ARG A 267 -15.00 -13.33 -6.38
CA ARG A 267 -14.16 -14.01 -5.37
C ARG A 267 -12.83 -14.51 -5.92
N VAL A 268 -12.56 -14.39 -7.21
CA VAL A 268 -11.37 -15.00 -7.85
C VAL A 268 -10.06 -14.55 -7.21
N CYS A 269 -9.91 -13.26 -6.87
CA CYS A 269 -8.71 -12.79 -6.17
C CYS A 269 -8.60 -13.34 -4.75
N VAL A 270 -9.72 -13.43 -4.00
CA VAL A 270 -9.76 -14.00 -2.64
C VAL A 270 -9.39 -15.47 -2.67
N GLU A 271 -10.00 -16.26 -3.55
CA GLU A 271 -9.72 -17.70 -3.72
C GLU A 271 -8.28 -17.95 -4.13
N ASN A 272 -7.68 -17.04 -4.91
CA ASN A 272 -6.27 -17.08 -5.27
C ASN A 272 -5.35 -16.42 -4.21
N LYS A 273 -5.87 -16.12 -3.02
CA LYS A 273 -5.13 -15.49 -1.92
C LYS A 273 -4.41 -14.19 -2.36
N PHE A 274 -5.02 -13.44 -3.28
CA PHE A 274 -4.47 -12.21 -3.88
C PHE A 274 -3.10 -12.36 -4.56
N LYS A 275 -2.71 -13.59 -4.98
CA LYS A 275 -1.42 -13.88 -5.64
C LYS A 275 -1.43 -13.63 -7.14
N ASN A 276 -2.59 -13.39 -7.76
CA ASN A 276 -2.67 -13.08 -9.19
C ASN A 276 -2.19 -11.64 -9.45
N GLU A 277 -1.23 -11.50 -10.33
CA GLU A 277 -0.71 -10.20 -10.78
C GLU A 277 -1.76 -9.42 -11.57
N ALA A 278 -2.43 -10.08 -12.52
CA ALA A 278 -3.49 -9.53 -13.34
C ALA A 278 -4.85 -10.16 -13.00
N CYS A 279 -5.93 -9.53 -13.45
CA CYS A 279 -7.25 -10.11 -13.34
C CYS A 279 -7.34 -11.41 -14.14
N LEU A 280 -7.88 -12.47 -13.55
CA LEU A 280 -8.10 -13.76 -14.17
C LEU A 280 -9.49 -13.88 -14.84
N VAL A 281 -10.32 -12.84 -14.72
CA VAL A 281 -11.64 -12.75 -15.34
C VAL A 281 -11.57 -11.78 -16.51
N GLU A 282 -12.07 -12.16 -17.66
CA GLU A 282 -12.11 -11.32 -18.85
C GLU A 282 -12.83 -10.01 -18.59
N GLY A 283 -12.29 -8.90 -19.12
CA GLY A 283 -12.86 -7.57 -18.96
C GLY A 283 -12.63 -6.92 -17.59
N HIS A 284 -11.90 -7.58 -16.67
CA HIS A 284 -11.57 -7.04 -15.34
C HIS A 284 -12.77 -6.46 -14.58
N PRO A 285 -13.86 -7.24 -14.39
CA PRO A 285 -15.18 -6.67 -14.13
C PRO A 285 -15.29 -5.88 -12.82
N CYS A 286 -14.61 -6.28 -11.73
CA CYS A 286 -14.72 -5.55 -10.46
C CYS A 286 -14.21 -4.09 -10.59
N MET A 287 -13.09 -3.86 -11.28
CA MET A 287 -12.59 -2.51 -11.52
C MET A 287 -13.36 -1.80 -12.64
N ALA A 288 -13.83 -2.51 -13.66
CA ALA A 288 -14.63 -1.95 -14.74
C ALA A 288 -16.04 -1.54 -14.26
N HIS A 289 -16.62 -2.24 -13.29
CA HIS A 289 -17.92 -1.86 -12.70
C HIS A 289 -17.83 -0.70 -11.69
N LEU A 290 -16.63 -0.36 -11.25
CA LEU A 290 -16.41 0.89 -10.53
C LEU A 290 -16.51 2.05 -11.55
N ARG A 291 -17.69 2.63 -11.67
CA ARG A 291 -17.99 3.62 -12.70
C ARG A 291 -17.44 5.00 -12.37
N PRO A 292 -17.04 5.81 -13.39
CA PRO A 292 -16.63 7.19 -13.19
C PRO A 292 -17.65 8.03 -12.44
N GLU A 293 -18.94 7.80 -12.66
CA GLU A 293 -20.04 8.52 -12.00
C GLU A 293 -20.02 8.36 -10.49
N THR A 294 -19.62 7.19 -9.99
CA THR A 294 -19.44 6.94 -8.55
C THR A 294 -18.34 7.84 -7.99
N VAL A 295 -17.21 7.92 -8.67
CA VAL A 295 -16.06 8.77 -8.26
C VAL A 295 -16.44 10.25 -8.37
N ILE A 296 -17.13 10.66 -9.44
CA ILE A 296 -17.64 12.02 -9.61
C ILE A 296 -18.64 12.39 -8.50
N GLY A 297 -19.48 11.46 -8.06
CA GLY A 297 -20.38 11.68 -6.92
C GLY A 297 -19.63 12.04 -5.64
N TYR A 298 -18.56 11.31 -5.30
CA TYR A 298 -17.69 11.66 -4.17
C TYR A 298 -16.96 12.99 -4.38
N LEU A 299 -16.47 13.28 -5.59
CA LEU A 299 -15.87 14.57 -5.92
C LEU A 299 -16.83 15.72 -5.63
N GLN A 300 -18.07 15.62 -6.08
CA GLN A 300 -19.10 16.64 -5.84
C GLN A 300 -19.40 16.82 -4.35
N GLU A 301 -19.41 15.73 -3.57
CA GLU A 301 -19.61 15.79 -2.12
C GLU A 301 -18.45 16.49 -1.42
N ILE A 302 -17.20 16.13 -1.76
CA ILE A 302 -15.99 16.70 -1.16
C ILE A 302 -15.90 18.20 -1.49
N LEU A 303 -16.07 18.55 -2.77
CA LEU A 303 -15.94 19.93 -3.24
C LEU A 303 -17.01 20.89 -2.70
N LYS A 304 -18.14 20.38 -2.22
CA LYS A 304 -19.17 21.19 -1.52
C LYS A 304 -18.79 21.49 -0.07
N LYS A 305 -17.92 20.69 0.53
CA LYS A 305 -17.51 20.83 1.94
C LYS A 305 -16.24 21.68 2.12
N THR A 306 -15.50 21.86 1.03
CA THR A 306 -14.25 22.65 0.96
C THR A 306 -14.44 23.93 0.17
#